data_e5c80f9e6934fb5a7c846c3de194d5c0
#
_entry.id   e5c80f9e6934fb5a7c846c3de194d5c0
#
_cell.length_a   1.000
_cell.length_b   1.000
_cell.length_c   1.000
_cell.angle_alpha   90.00
_cell.angle_beta   90.00
_cell.angle_gamma   90.00
#
_symmetry.space_group_name_H-M   'P 1'
#
loop_
_entity.id
_entity.type
_entity.pdbx_description
1 polymer ?
#
loop_
_entity_poly.entity_id
_entity_poly.type
_entity_poly.pdbx_seq_one_letter_code
_entity_poly.pdbx_strand_id
1 'polypeptide(L)'
;MTWQIAWSLVLGFTLSAVIQAVVRRETISRLLGDDRPVTLARAAGLGAASSSCSYAAVALARALFRKGASFTAAMVFEIASTNLVIELGVILALLLGWQFTLAEFIGGPIMILTLAVVFRLFVRRKLIEDARYQADRGLAGSMEGHAAMDMSIQTEGSFAKRLLSREGLTSVSHIFVMEWVAVLRDIVAGLLIAGAIGAWVPASFWQTLFLTDHGTLSKVWGPLIGPAIAVVSFVCSIGNVPLAGVLWNGGISFGGVISFIFADLIIIPILVIYRKYYGTKMMLTLLAAFYATMVIAGYVIELLFGGLGLVPDARHARVTEQSITWNYTTCLNIIFLLLALALVVRFFRSGGRAMLFMMGGAPDGR
;
A
#
# COMPACT_ATOMS: atom_id res chain seq x y z
N MET A 1 10.94 -16.90 -1.18
CA MET A 1 10.11 -15.71 -1.01
C MET A 1 10.19 -14.78 -2.23
N THR A 2 11.31 -14.11 -2.51
CA THR A 2 11.42 -13.11 -3.60
C THR A 2 10.93 -13.64 -4.95
N TRP A 3 11.30 -14.88 -5.32
CA TRP A 3 10.86 -15.50 -6.57
C TRP A 3 9.35 -15.71 -6.68
N GLN A 4 8.67 -15.92 -5.55
CA GLN A 4 7.22 -16.16 -5.53
C GLN A 4 6.41 -14.91 -5.79
N ILE A 5 6.94 -13.73 -5.43
CA ILE A 5 6.23 -12.45 -5.53
C ILE A 5 6.74 -11.57 -6.69
N ALA A 6 7.82 -11.94 -7.39
CA ALA A 6 8.46 -11.08 -8.37
C ALA A 6 7.54 -10.71 -9.54
N TRP A 7 6.81 -11.66 -10.12
CA TRP A 7 5.89 -11.41 -11.24
C TRP A 7 4.75 -10.48 -10.85
N SER A 8 4.19 -10.64 -9.64
CA SER A 8 3.08 -9.83 -9.16
C SER A 8 3.52 -8.40 -8.83
N LEU A 9 4.74 -8.22 -8.33
CA LEU A 9 5.35 -6.90 -8.17
C LEU A 9 5.50 -6.18 -9.52
N VAL A 10 6.05 -6.88 -10.53
CA VAL A 10 6.20 -6.29 -11.86
C VAL A 10 4.85 -5.99 -12.50
N LEU A 11 3.86 -6.89 -12.37
CA LEU A 11 2.50 -6.65 -12.83
C LEU A 11 1.91 -5.41 -12.17
N GLY A 12 1.98 -5.30 -10.84
CA GLY A 12 1.42 -4.21 -10.06
C GLY A 12 2.02 -2.86 -10.44
N PHE A 13 3.34 -2.76 -10.45
CA PHE A 13 4.00 -1.50 -10.84
C PHE A 13 3.77 -1.14 -12.30
N THR A 14 3.65 -2.14 -13.20
CA THR A 14 3.28 -1.88 -14.59
C THR A 14 1.86 -1.33 -14.69
N LEU A 15 0.91 -1.95 -13.98
CA LEU A 15 -0.48 -1.51 -13.97
C LEU A 15 -0.62 -0.11 -13.36
N SER A 16 0.04 0.14 -12.23
CA SER A 16 0.15 1.46 -11.61
C SER A 16 0.69 2.50 -12.61
N ALA A 17 1.81 2.20 -13.28
CA ALA A 17 2.42 3.09 -14.25
C ALA A 17 1.49 3.38 -15.44
N VAL A 18 0.75 2.38 -15.94
CA VAL A 18 -0.24 2.56 -17.01
C VAL A 18 -1.36 3.50 -16.57
N ILE A 19 -1.92 3.30 -15.37
CA ILE A 19 -3.01 4.12 -14.88
C ILE A 19 -2.53 5.56 -14.65
N GLN A 20 -1.38 5.76 -14.03
CA GLN A 20 -0.82 7.08 -13.80
C GLN A 20 -0.50 7.83 -15.12
N ALA A 21 0.01 7.13 -16.13
CA ALA A 21 0.29 7.71 -17.44
C ALA A 21 -0.97 8.10 -18.20
N VAL A 22 -2.04 7.30 -18.14
CA VAL A 22 -3.23 7.47 -18.99
C VAL A 22 -4.34 8.26 -18.31
N VAL A 23 -4.49 8.21 -16.97
CA VAL A 23 -5.58 8.90 -16.25
C VAL A 23 -5.17 10.32 -15.86
N ARG A 24 -5.95 11.32 -16.28
CA ARG A 24 -5.71 12.73 -15.93
C ARG A 24 -6.07 13.01 -14.46
N ARG A 25 -5.14 13.51 -13.69
CA ARG A 25 -5.33 13.85 -12.27
C ARG A 25 -6.44 14.86 -12.03
N GLU A 26 -6.59 15.84 -12.91
CA GLU A 26 -7.66 16.87 -12.84
C GLU A 26 -9.06 16.26 -12.95
N THR A 27 -9.23 15.24 -13.77
CA THR A 27 -10.50 14.52 -13.88
C THR A 27 -10.82 13.78 -12.58
N ILE A 28 -9.81 13.16 -11.97
CA ILE A 28 -9.95 12.44 -10.70
C ILE A 28 -10.34 13.42 -9.58
N SER A 29 -9.65 14.58 -9.46
CA SER A 29 -9.93 15.53 -8.38
C SER A 29 -11.31 16.17 -8.46
N ARG A 30 -11.83 16.43 -9.66
CA ARG A 30 -13.20 16.93 -9.85
C ARG A 30 -14.27 15.94 -9.40
N LEU A 31 -13.98 14.63 -9.45
CA LEU A 31 -14.90 13.57 -9.04
C LEU A 31 -14.90 13.34 -7.52
N LEU A 32 -13.92 13.91 -6.78
CA LEU A 32 -13.62 13.61 -5.39
C LEU A 32 -13.79 14.82 -4.46
N GLY A 33 -14.59 15.83 -4.84
CA GLY A 33 -14.67 17.10 -4.11
C GLY A 33 -15.51 17.11 -2.84
N ASP A 34 -16.27 16.05 -2.55
CA ASP A 34 -17.12 15.94 -1.36
C ASP A 34 -16.96 14.60 -0.64
N ASP A 35 -17.64 14.46 0.54
CA ASP A 35 -17.60 13.24 1.38
C ASP A 35 -18.86 12.39 1.24
N ARG A 36 -19.59 12.49 0.11
CA ARG A 36 -20.76 11.65 -0.11
C ARG A 36 -20.37 10.19 -0.32
N PRO A 37 -21.21 9.22 0.08
CA PRO A 37 -20.90 7.81 -0.09
C PRO A 37 -20.51 7.42 -1.52
N VAL A 38 -21.15 8.02 -2.52
CA VAL A 38 -20.84 7.81 -3.94
C VAL A 38 -19.46 8.32 -4.30
N THR A 39 -19.05 9.47 -3.76
CA THR A 39 -17.71 10.04 -3.95
C THR A 39 -16.66 9.16 -3.29
N LEU A 40 -16.92 8.68 -2.08
CA LEU A 40 -16.01 7.75 -1.38
C LEU A 40 -15.89 6.41 -2.11
N ALA A 41 -17.00 5.87 -2.64
CA ALA A 41 -16.96 4.66 -3.46
C ALA A 41 -16.15 4.88 -4.76
N ARG A 42 -16.27 6.05 -5.41
CA ARG A 42 -15.43 6.42 -6.55
C ARG A 42 -13.96 6.54 -6.16
N ALA A 43 -13.68 7.18 -5.02
CA ALA A 43 -12.32 7.30 -4.49
C ALA A 43 -11.71 5.92 -4.24
N ALA A 44 -12.46 5.01 -3.62
CA ALA A 44 -12.03 3.64 -3.39
C ALA A 44 -11.79 2.88 -4.71
N GLY A 45 -12.71 2.95 -5.68
CA GLY A 45 -12.54 2.30 -6.97
C GLY A 45 -11.35 2.83 -7.77
N LEU A 46 -11.15 4.16 -7.76
CA LEU A 46 -10.00 4.79 -8.43
C LEU A 46 -8.69 4.46 -7.69
N GLY A 47 -8.71 4.42 -6.37
CA GLY A 47 -7.58 3.98 -5.56
C GLY A 47 -7.19 2.55 -5.88
N ALA A 48 -8.11 1.61 -5.77
CA ALA A 48 -7.90 0.20 -6.09
C ALA A 48 -7.37 -0.01 -7.52
N ALA A 49 -7.88 0.76 -8.48
CA ALA A 49 -7.42 0.72 -9.86
C ALA A 49 -6.04 1.38 -10.06
N SER A 50 -5.61 2.29 -9.19
CA SER A 50 -4.28 2.93 -9.29
C SER A 50 -3.15 2.03 -8.82
N SER A 51 -3.44 1.06 -7.96
CA SER A 51 -2.49 0.08 -7.42
C SER A 51 -1.11 0.68 -7.13
N SER A 52 -1.03 1.46 -6.07
CA SER A 52 0.18 2.21 -5.74
C SER A 52 0.87 1.62 -4.50
N CYS A 53 2.19 1.72 -4.42
CA CYS A 53 2.86 1.47 -3.17
C CYS A 53 2.49 2.55 -2.13
N SER A 54 2.64 2.25 -0.84
CA SER A 54 2.23 3.14 0.25
C SER A 54 2.82 4.56 0.14
N TYR A 55 4.07 4.69 -0.27
CA TYR A 55 4.72 5.99 -0.48
C TYR A 55 4.10 6.78 -1.65
N ALA A 56 3.87 6.10 -2.78
CA ALA A 56 3.21 6.73 -3.94
C ALA A 56 1.75 7.07 -3.63
N ALA A 57 1.04 6.21 -2.90
CA ALA A 57 -0.34 6.44 -2.45
C ALA A 57 -0.47 7.73 -1.63
N VAL A 58 0.43 7.92 -0.65
CA VAL A 58 0.48 9.14 0.18
C VAL A 58 0.75 10.40 -0.66
N ALA A 59 1.68 10.33 -1.62
CA ALA A 59 1.98 11.44 -2.51
C ALA A 59 0.81 11.77 -3.45
N LEU A 60 0.15 10.74 -4.00
CA LEU A 60 -1.03 10.89 -4.83
C LEU A 60 -2.21 11.45 -4.05
N ALA A 61 -2.48 10.95 -2.84
CA ALA A 61 -3.54 11.46 -1.97
C ALA A 61 -3.33 12.96 -1.66
N ARG A 62 -2.09 13.36 -1.36
CA ARG A 62 -1.75 14.78 -1.22
C ARG A 62 -2.02 15.57 -2.49
N ALA A 63 -1.61 15.07 -3.66
CA ALA A 63 -1.82 15.75 -4.92
C ALA A 63 -3.32 15.92 -5.24
N LEU A 64 -4.15 14.89 -4.98
CA LEU A 64 -5.60 14.95 -5.10
C LEU A 64 -6.20 15.98 -4.13
N PHE A 65 -5.78 15.96 -2.87
CA PHE A 65 -6.23 16.91 -1.85
C PHE A 65 -5.90 18.35 -2.24
N ARG A 66 -4.68 18.64 -2.68
CA ARG A 66 -4.28 19.96 -3.20
C ARG A 66 -5.12 20.41 -4.41
N LYS A 67 -5.50 19.47 -5.27
CA LYS A 67 -6.32 19.74 -6.48
C LYS A 67 -7.82 19.83 -6.18
N GLY A 68 -8.24 19.86 -4.92
CA GLY A 68 -9.63 20.11 -4.52
C GLY A 68 -10.44 18.89 -4.13
N ALA A 69 -9.85 17.70 -4.06
CA ALA A 69 -10.51 16.56 -3.43
C ALA A 69 -10.79 16.85 -1.95
N SER A 70 -11.85 16.27 -1.39
CA SER A 70 -12.07 16.30 0.05
C SER A 70 -10.95 15.50 0.76
N PHE A 71 -10.66 15.84 2.01
CA PHE A 71 -9.61 15.13 2.76
C PHE A 71 -9.99 13.67 2.96
N THR A 72 -11.24 13.38 3.29
CA THR A 72 -11.75 12.02 3.45
C THR A 72 -11.61 11.21 2.16
N ALA A 73 -12.02 11.77 1.01
CA ALA A 73 -11.90 11.09 -0.27
C ALA A 73 -10.44 10.82 -0.66
N ALA A 74 -9.53 11.75 -0.36
CA ALA A 74 -8.10 11.55 -0.59
C ALA A 74 -7.54 10.41 0.26
N MET A 75 -7.92 10.30 1.55
CA MET A 75 -7.49 9.21 2.44
C MET A 75 -8.15 7.87 2.07
N VAL A 76 -9.41 7.88 1.63
CA VAL A 76 -10.08 6.68 1.11
C VAL A 76 -9.40 6.17 -0.17
N PHE A 77 -9.03 7.08 -1.07
CA PHE A 77 -8.23 6.72 -2.25
C PHE A 77 -6.90 6.10 -1.84
N GLU A 78 -6.22 6.67 -0.86
CA GLU A 78 -4.94 6.21 -0.35
C GLU A 78 -5.02 4.78 0.20
N ILE A 79 -5.98 4.51 1.10
CA ILE A 79 -6.22 3.17 1.66
C ILE A 79 -6.56 2.16 0.56
N ALA A 80 -7.46 2.52 -0.35
CA ALA A 80 -7.87 1.61 -1.41
C ALA A 80 -6.76 1.30 -2.40
N SER A 81 -5.85 2.25 -2.63
CA SER A 81 -4.72 2.08 -3.56
C SER A 81 -3.60 1.19 -3.01
N THR A 82 -3.62 0.88 -1.73
CA THR A 82 -2.65 -0.03 -1.08
C THR A 82 -3.28 -1.36 -0.68
N ASN A 83 -4.51 -1.35 -0.18
CA ASN A 83 -5.14 -2.52 0.42
C ASN A 83 -6.20 -3.21 -0.48
N LEU A 84 -6.88 -2.50 -1.38
CA LEU A 84 -7.89 -3.10 -2.25
C LEU A 84 -7.34 -3.41 -3.66
N VAL A 85 -6.10 -3.84 -3.73
CA VAL A 85 -5.41 -4.08 -4.99
C VAL A 85 -5.29 -5.56 -5.30
N ILE A 86 -5.43 -5.90 -6.59
CA ILE A 86 -5.46 -7.30 -7.05
C ILE A 86 -4.15 -8.02 -6.71
N GLU A 87 -3.02 -7.33 -6.82
CA GLU A 87 -1.69 -7.90 -6.57
C GLU A 87 -1.53 -8.35 -5.13
N LEU A 88 -1.98 -7.55 -4.18
CA LEU A 88 -1.97 -7.90 -2.76
C LEU A 88 -2.86 -9.13 -2.52
N GLY A 89 -4.06 -9.14 -3.10
CA GLY A 89 -4.96 -10.29 -3.02
C GLY A 89 -4.36 -11.58 -3.56
N VAL A 90 -3.64 -11.51 -4.70
CA VAL A 90 -2.96 -12.68 -5.27
C VAL A 90 -1.82 -13.16 -4.36
N ILE A 91 -1.01 -12.26 -3.82
CA ILE A 91 0.09 -12.62 -2.94
C ILE A 91 -0.44 -13.24 -1.63
N LEU A 92 -1.50 -12.67 -1.06
CA LEU A 92 -2.18 -13.23 0.11
C LEU A 92 -2.68 -14.66 -0.15
N ALA A 93 -3.35 -14.88 -1.29
CA ALA A 93 -3.83 -16.21 -1.67
C ALA A 93 -2.70 -17.24 -1.79
N LEU A 94 -1.55 -16.83 -2.32
CA LEU A 94 -0.41 -17.69 -2.55
C LEU A 94 0.36 -18.04 -1.27
N LEU A 95 0.51 -17.08 -0.35
CA LEU A 95 1.35 -17.23 0.84
C LEU A 95 0.55 -17.64 2.08
N LEU A 96 -0.64 -17.07 2.28
CA LEU A 96 -1.44 -17.31 3.48
C LEU A 96 -2.71 -18.13 3.18
N GLY A 97 -3.24 -18.04 1.98
CA GLY A 97 -4.47 -18.73 1.55
C GLY A 97 -5.60 -17.77 1.19
N TRP A 98 -6.60 -18.31 0.46
CA TRP A 98 -7.72 -17.55 -0.08
C TRP A 98 -8.58 -16.85 0.99
N GLN A 99 -8.62 -17.42 2.21
CA GLN A 99 -9.37 -16.84 3.34
C GLN A 99 -8.84 -15.45 3.71
N PHE A 100 -7.50 -15.25 3.68
CA PHE A 100 -6.89 -13.96 3.93
C PHE A 100 -7.18 -12.96 2.82
N THR A 101 -7.19 -13.41 1.56
CA THR A 101 -7.60 -12.58 0.43
C THR A 101 -9.05 -12.13 0.56
N LEU A 102 -9.94 -13.05 0.90
CA LEU A 102 -11.35 -12.71 1.11
C LEU A 102 -11.52 -11.73 2.28
N ALA A 103 -10.80 -11.95 3.38
CA ALA A 103 -10.80 -11.07 4.55
C ALA A 103 -10.28 -9.67 4.21
N GLU A 104 -9.26 -9.55 3.37
CA GLU A 104 -8.73 -8.29 2.87
C GLU A 104 -9.78 -7.50 2.08
N PHE A 105 -10.41 -8.14 1.10
CA PHE A 105 -11.42 -7.49 0.25
C PHE A 105 -12.76 -7.22 0.97
N ILE A 106 -13.06 -7.89 2.05
CA ILE A 106 -14.21 -7.58 2.93
C ILE A 106 -13.83 -6.51 3.96
N GLY A 107 -12.65 -6.64 4.56
CA GLY A 107 -12.17 -5.74 5.60
C GLY A 107 -11.81 -4.35 5.08
N GLY A 108 -11.30 -4.23 3.85
CA GLY A 108 -10.98 -2.95 3.23
C GLY A 108 -12.17 -1.99 3.14
N PRO A 109 -13.32 -2.38 2.59
CA PRO A 109 -14.54 -1.58 2.64
C PRO A 109 -15.01 -1.24 4.05
N ILE A 110 -14.90 -2.17 5.01
CA ILE A 110 -15.24 -1.91 6.42
C ILE A 110 -14.31 -0.83 6.99
N MET A 111 -13.01 -0.91 6.71
CA MET A 111 -12.03 0.07 7.12
C MET A 111 -12.33 1.45 6.52
N ILE A 112 -12.65 1.52 5.23
CA ILE A 112 -13.02 2.77 4.54
C ILE A 112 -14.27 3.40 5.16
N LEU A 113 -15.32 2.62 5.39
CA LEU A 113 -16.55 3.11 6.01
C LEU A 113 -16.28 3.61 7.44
N THR A 114 -15.53 2.84 8.22
CA THR A 114 -15.15 3.23 9.59
C THR A 114 -14.32 4.52 9.58
N LEU A 115 -13.35 4.65 8.67
CA LEU A 115 -12.57 5.86 8.54
C LEU A 115 -13.43 7.08 8.19
N ALA A 116 -14.35 6.94 7.25
CA ALA A 116 -15.27 8.02 6.88
C ALA A 116 -16.11 8.49 8.07
N VAL A 117 -16.59 7.55 8.91
CA VAL A 117 -17.31 7.85 10.14
C VAL A 117 -16.41 8.55 11.16
N VAL A 118 -15.21 8.01 11.40
CA VAL A 118 -14.23 8.60 12.33
C VAL A 118 -13.86 10.02 11.91
N PHE A 119 -13.61 10.25 10.63
CA PHE A 119 -13.28 11.59 10.14
C PHE A 119 -14.44 12.56 10.30
N ARG A 120 -15.65 12.14 9.98
CA ARG A 120 -16.86 12.97 10.13
C ARG A 120 -17.13 13.37 11.59
N LEU A 121 -16.81 12.47 12.55
CA LEU A 121 -17.09 12.69 13.97
C LEU A 121 -15.98 13.44 14.69
N PHE A 122 -14.73 13.16 14.36
CA PHE A 122 -13.58 13.60 15.17
C PHE A 122 -12.66 14.61 14.48
N VAL A 123 -12.66 14.69 13.13
CA VAL A 123 -11.76 15.60 12.41
C VAL A 123 -12.44 16.95 12.19
N ARG A 124 -11.93 17.98 12.88
CA ARG A 124 -12.47 19.32 12.80
C ARG A 124 -12.08 20.00 11.48
N ARG A 125 -13.00 20.79 10.90
CA ARG A 125 -12.77 21.55 9.64
C ARG A 125 -11.50 22.40 9.69
N LYS A 126 -11.27 23.09 10.81
CA LYS A 126 -10.05 23.89 10.99
C LYS A 126 -8.77 23.09 10.82
N LEU A 127 -8.74 21.84 11.31
CA LEU A 127 -7.58 20.97 11.16
C LEU A 127 -7.35 20.59 9.69
N ILE A 128 -8.44 20.39 8.92
CA ILE A 128 -8.36 20.11 7.48
C ILE A 128 -7.88 21.34 6.71
N GLU A 129 -8.31 22.54 7.08
CA GLU A 129 -7.85 23.79 6.47
C GLU A 129 -6.37 24.04 6.74
N ASP A 130 -5.93 23.85 7.99
CA ASP A 130 -4.51 23.95 8.36
C ASP A 130 -3.66 22.92 7.59
N ALA A 131 -4.17 21.68 7.44
CA ALA A 131 -3.51 20.64 6.66
C ALA A 131 -3.45 20.98 5.17
N ARG A 132 -4.51 21.59 4.60
CA ARG A 132 -4.51 22.06 3.20
C ARG A 132 -3.47 23.16 2.99
N TYR A 133 -3.44 24.14 3.88
CA TYR A 133 -2.44 25.20 3.84
C TYR A 133 -1.00 24.64 3.90
N GLN A 134 -0.76 23.65 4.77
CA GLN A 134 0.53 22.97 4.86
C GLN A 134 0.85 22.16 3.57
N ALA A 135 -0.15 21.47 3.02
CA ALA A 135 0.00 20.68 1.80
C ALA A 135 0.35 21.55 0.58
N ASP A 136 -0.17 22.78 0.51
CA ASP A 136 0.08 23.73 -0.58
C ASP A 136 1.47 24.36 -0.55
N ARG A 137 2.14 24.36 0.60
CA ARG A 137 3.49 24.93 0.80
C ARG A 137 4.59 24.18 0.08
N GLY A 138 4.42 23.48 -0.95
CA GLY A 138 5.44 22.88 -1.81
C GLY A 138 6.66 22.27 -1.08
N LEU A 139 6.96 21.00 -1.34
CA LEU A 139 8.24 20.40 -0.98
C LEU A 139 9.12 20.44 -2.22
N ALA A 140 10.09 21.35 -2.25
CA ALA A 140 11.09 21.38 -3.32
C ALA A 140 12.16 20.31 -3.02
N GLY A 141 12.53 19.53 -4.04
CA GLY A 141 13.77 18.74 -4.01
C GLY A 141 13.75 17.40 -3.27
N SER A 142 12.60 16.81 -2.98
CA SER A 142 12.57 15.48 -2.35
C SER A 142 12.02 14.39 -3.28
N MET A 143 12.33 13.12 -2.99
CA MET A 143 11.84 11.92 -3.70
C MET A 143 10.30 11.91 -3.76
N GLU A 144 9.64 12.38 -2.70
CA GLU A 144 8.19 12.54 -2.61
C GLU A 144 7.65 13.58 -3.60
N GLY A 145 8.44 14.59 -3.94
CA GLY A 145 8.11 15.60 -4.96
C GLY A 145 8.05 15.02 -6.37
N HIS A 146 8.90 14.07 -6.69
CA HIS A 146 8.93 13.41 -8.00
C HIS A 146 7.74 12.44 -8.19
N ALA A 147 7.32 11.72 -7.14
CA ALA A 147 6.10 10.90 -7.17
C ALA A 147 4.82 11.73 -7.37
N ALA A 148 4.88 13.03 -7.07
CA ALA A 148 3.77 13.97 -7.28
C ALA A 148 3.81 14.67 -8.64
N MET A 149 4.84 14.47 -9.49
CA MET A 149 4.90 15.03 -10.84
C MET A 149 3.80 14.44 -11.70
N ASP A 150 3.11 15.32 -12.44
CA ASP A 150 2.11 14.89 -13.40
C ASP A 150 2.79 14.42 -14.69
N MET A 151 2.99 13.11 -14.80
CA MET A 151 3.51 12.46 -16.01
C MET A 151 2.37 11.92 -16.88
N SER A 152 1.12 12.35 -16.65
CA SER A 152 -0.01 11.95 -17.48
C SER A 152 0.08 12.54 -18.88
N ILE A 153 -0.32 11.71 -19.86
CA ILE A 153 -0.28 12.10 -21.26
C ILE A 153 -1.38 13.12 -21.55
N GLN A 154 -1.02 14.21 -22.21
CA GLN A 154 -1.97 15.25 -22.66
C GLN A 154 -2.67 14.89 -23.98
N THR A 155 -2.24 13.83 -24.67
CA THR A 155 -2.78 13.41 -25.97
C THR A 155 -4.26 13.04 -25.88
N GLU A 156 -5.07 13.51 -26.81
CA GLU A 156 -6.48 13.18 -26.91
C GLU A 156 -6.68 11.82 -27.59
N GLY A 157 -7.72 11.07 -27.18
CA GLY A 157 -8.08 9.80 -27.77
C GLY A 157 -8.53 8.74 -26.77
N SER A 158 -8.84 7.55 -27.28
CA SER A 158 -9.24 6.40 -26.46
C SER A 158 -8.09 5.93 -25.56
N PHE A 159 -8.41 5.24 -24.48
CA PHE A 159 -7.43 4.68 -23.53
C PHE A 159 -6.33 3.89 -24.24
N ALA A 160 -6.72 2.97 -25.14
CA ALA A 160 -5.77 2.14 -25.89
C ALA A 160 -4.86 2.97 -26.80
N LYS A 161 -5.40 3.97 -27.51
CA LYS A 161 -4.62 4.87 -28.38
C LYS A 161 -3.61 5.67 -27.57
N ARG A 162 -4.00 6.15 -26.42
CA ARG A 162 -3.10 6.89 -25.50
C ARG A 162 -2.01 5.99 -24.95
N LEU A 163 -2.36 4.81 -24.46
CA LEU A 163 -1.40 3.84 -23.91
C LEU A 163 -0.36 3.41 -24.94
N LEU A 164 -0.80 3.06 -26.15
CA LEU A 164 0.08 2.55 -27.22
C LEU A 164 0.82 3.67 -27.97
N SER A 165 0.57 4.93 -27.64
CA SER A 165 1.34 6.04 -28.22
C SER A 165 2.82 5.97 -27.77
N ARG A 166 3.70 6.58 -28.56
CA ARG A 166 5.14 6.66 -28.21
C ARG A 166 5.36 7.38 -26.89
N GLU A 167 4.57 8.42 -26.64
CA GLU A 167 4.58 9.16 -25.38
C GLU A 167 4.05 8.32 -24.22
N GLY A 168 2.93 7.59 -24.45
CA GLY A 168 2.34 6.72 -23.46
C GLY A 168 3.27 5.65 -22.94
N LEU A 169 3.86 4.91 -23.84
CA LEU A 169 4.82 3.86 -23.49
C LEU A 169 6.08 4.42 -22.83
N THR A 170 6.49 5.65 -23.17
CA THR A 170 7.64 6.31 -22.52
C THR A 170 7.26 6.74 -21.11
N SER A 171 6.09 7.38 -20.92
CA SER A 171 5.58 7.75 -19.61
C SER A 171 5.43 6.53 -18.68
N VAL A 172 4.83 5.45 -19.19
CA VAL A 172 4.71 4.18 -18.44
C VAL A 172 6.08 3.66 -18.01
N SER A 173 7.08 3.66 -18.92
CA SER A 173 8.43 3.17 -18.57
C SER A 173 9.10 4.04 -17.52
N HIS A 174 8.92 5.36 -17.57
CA HIS A 174 9.48 6.28 -16.59
C HIS A 174 8.82 6.10 -15.21
N ILE A 175 7.49 6.06 -15.16
CA ILE A 175 6.75 5.84 -13.90
C ILE A 175 7.13 4.49 -13.31
N PHE A 176 7.15 3.41 -14.10
CA PHE A 176 7.53 2.08 -13.66
C PHE A 176 8.90 2.04 -12.98
N VAL A 177 9.93 2.58 -13.65
CA VAL A 177 11.29 2.58 -13.10
C VAL A 177 11.38 3.45 -11.85
N MET A 178 10.70 4.60 -11.85
CA MET A 178 10.70 5.51 -10.70
C MET A 178 10.04 4.87 -9.48
N GLU A 179 8.90 4.17 -9.65
CA GLU A 179 8.25 3.42 -8.57
C GLU A 179 9.17 2.32 -8.03
N TRP A 180 9.81 1.54 -8.92
CA TRP A 180 10.75 0.52 -8.49
C TRP A 180 11.91 1.09 -7.68
N VAL A 181 12.53 2.16 -8.14
CA VAL A 181 13.64 2.81 -7.42
C VAL A 181 13.19 3.33 -6.06
N ALA A 182 11.98 3.90 -5.99
CA ALA A 182 11.44 4.43 -4.75
C ALA A 182 11.21 3.34 -3.68
N VAL A 183 10.78 2.14 -4.08
CA VAL A 183 10.36 1.09 -3.13
C VAL A 183 11.33 -0.09 -3.01
N LEU A 184 12.30 -0.21 -3.93
CA LEU A 184 13.24 -1.35 -3.92
C LEU A 184 13.98 -1.50 -2.59
N ARG A 185 14.42 -0.39 -2.02
CA ARG A 185 15.09 -0.37 -0.71
C ARG A 185 14.18 -0.91 0.39
N ASP A 186 12.91 -0.52 0.38
CA ASP A 186 11.94 -0.90 1.40
C ASP A 186 11.52 -2.37 1.25
N ILE A 187 11.35 -2.84 0.00
CA ILE A 187 11.08 -4.25 -0.29
C ILE A 187 12.25 -5.12 0.18
N VAL A 188 13.48 -4.74 -0.14
CA VAL A 188 14.67 -5.49 0.30
C VAL A 188 14.79 -5.48 1.81
N ALA A 189 14.63 -4.32 2.46
CA ALA A 189 14.65 -4.20 3.91
C ALA A 189 13.56 -5.05 4.56
N GLY A 190 12.33 -4.99 4.04
CA GLY A 190 11.21 -5.79 4.53
C GLY A 190 11.44 -7.29 4.43
N LEU A 191 11.95 -7.76 3.29
CA LEU A 191 12.29 -9.18 3.11
C LEU A 191 13.41 -9.64 4.04
N LEU A 192 14.42 -8.78 4.27
CA LEU A 192 15.52 -9.08 5.22
C LEU A 192 15.00 -9.11 6.66
N ILE A 193 14.18 -8.13 7.07
CA ILE A 193 13.56 -8.07 8.40
C ILE A 193 12.67 -9.30 8.61
N ALA A 194 11.78 -9.61 7.68
CA ALA A 194 10.89 -10.78 7.77
C ALA A 194 11.68 -12.08 7.86
N GLY A 195 12.74 -12.21 7.05
CA GLY A 195 13.64 -13.36 7.08
C GLY A 195 14.39 -13.48 8.40
N ALA A 196 14.93 -12.38 8.92
CA ALA A 196 15.65 -12.33 10.19
C ALA A 196 14.72 -12.67 11.39
N ILE A 197 13.53 -12.07 11.42
CA ILE A 197 12.53 -12.35 12.45
C ILE A 197 12.11 -13.84 12.40
N GLY A 198 11.83 -14.36 11.22
CA GLY A 198 11.44 -15.77 11.05
C GLY A 198 12.54 -16.77 11.42
N ALA A 199 13.82 -16.39 11.27
CA ALA A 199 14.95 -17.26 11.57
C ALA A 199 15.43 -17.19 13.04
N TRP A 200 15.36 -16.01 13.68
CA TRP A 200 16.00 -15.75 14.96
C TRP A 200 15.05 -15.63 16.13
N VAL A 201 13.79 -15.26 15.88
CA VAL A 201 12.82 -15.11 16.97
C VAL A 201 12.20 -16.46 17.29
N PRO A 202 12.38 -16.99 18.52
CA PRO A 202 11.88 -18.31 18.90
C PRO A 202 10.35 -18.32 18.97
N ALA A 203 9.74 -19.48 18.70
CA ALA A 203 8.29 -19.65 18.75
C ALA A 203 7.68 -19.28 20.12
N SER A 204 8.43 -19.54 21.21
CA SER A 204 8.00 -19.17 22.57
C SER A 204 7.79 -17.68 22.76
N PHE A 205 8.60 -16.83 22.13
CA PHE A 205 8.41 -15.37 22.14
C PHE A 205 7.06 -14.98 21.52
N TRP A 206 6.74 -15.54 20.36
CA TRP A 206 5.48 -15.26 19.67
C TRP A 206 4.28 -15.77 20.47
N GLN A 207 4.38 -16.99 21.05
CA GLN A 207 3.32 -17.54 21.88
C GLN A 207 3.01 -16.66 23.08
N THR A 208 4.03 -16.15 23.75
CA THR A 208 3.88 -15.22 24.88
C THR A 208 3.32 -13.87 24.42
N LEU A 209 3.85 -13.31 23.33
CA LEU A 209 3.41 -12.01 22.81
C LEU A 209 1.95 -12.04 22.34
N PHE A 210 1.53 -13.13 21.70
CA PHE A 210 0.17 -13.27 21.15
C PHE A 210 -0.81 -13.94 22.09
N LEU A 211 -0.38 -14.29 23.31
CA LEU A 211 -1.23 -14.91 24.31
C LEU A 211 -1.94 -16.17 23.78
N THR A 212 -1.20 -17.01 23.05
CA THR A 212 -1.76 -18.15 22.32
C THR A 212 -2.49 -19.14 23.22
N ASP A 213 -2.07 -19.26 24.48
CA ASP A 213 -2.66 -20.17 25.47
C ASP A 213 -3.97 -19.65 26.10
N HIS A 214 -4.35 -18.40 25.76
CA HIS A 214 -5.49 -17.70 26.36
C HIS A 214 -6.69 -17.53 25.41
N GLY A 215 -6.93 -18.47 24.50
CA GLY A 215 -8.12 -18.59 23.65
C GLY A 215 -8.80 -17.26 23.21
N THR A 216 -9.80 -16.81 23.98
CA THR A 216 -10.57 -15.59 23.68
C THR A 216 -9.72 -14.32 23.80
N LEU A 217 -8.78 -14.28 24.76
CA LEU A 217 -7.91 -13.10 24.97
C LEU A 217 -6.97 -12.88 23.79
N SER A 218 -6.47 -13.95 23.17
CA SER A 218 -5.66 -13.88 21.96
C SER A 218 -6.41 -13.23 20.79
N LYS A 219 -7.73 -13.53 20.64
CA LYS A 219 -8.59 -12.93 19.61
C LYS A 219 -8.85 -11.43 19.83
N VAL A 220 -8.89 -11.00 21.09
CA VAL A 220 -9.02 -9.57 21.43
C VAL A 220 -7.69 -8.85 21.29
N TRP A 221 -6.60 -9.47 21.73
CA TRP A 221 -5.26 -8.86 21.70
C TRP A 221 -4.68 -8.75 20.29
N GLY A 222 -4.91 -9.75 19.41
CA GLY A 222 -4.36 -9.79 18.07
C GLY A 222 -4.63 -8.54 17.23
N PRO A 223 -5.92 -8.13 17.03
CA PRO A 223 -6.24 -6.92 16.27
C PRO A 223 -5.66 -5.64 16.87
N LEU A 224 -5.42 -5.58 18.17
CA LEU A 224 -4.76 -4.45 18.82
C LEU A 224 -3.26 -4.44 18.53
N ILE A 225 -2.58 -5.55 18.72
CA ILE A 225 -1.11 -5.60 18.59
C ILE A 225 -0.64 -5.58 17.13
N GLY A 226 -1.48 -6.06 16.18
CA GLY A 226 -1.14 -6.12 14.76
C GLY A 226 -0.65 -4.79 14.20
N PRO A 227 -1.44 -3.71 14.25
CA PRO A 227 -1.01 -2.41 13.76
C PRO A 227 0.20 -1.84 14.52
N ALA A 228 0.34 -2.11 15.83
CA ALA A 228 1.50 -1.67 16.60
C ALA A 228 2.81 -2.31 16.10
N ILE A 229 2.78 -3.60 15.72
CA ILE A 229 3.91 -4.28 15.11
C ILE A 229 4.22 -3.65 13.74
N ALA A 230 3.20 -3.36 12.94
CA ALA A 230 3.38 -2.74 11.62
C ALA A 230 4.06 -1.37 11.71
N VAL A 231 3.68 -0.52 12.67
CA VAL A 231 4.30 0.81 12.89
C VAL A 231 5.83 0.71 12.97
N VAL A 232 6.36 -0.32 13.63
CA VAL A 232 7.79 -0.51 13.84
C VAL A 232 8.45 -1.44 12.82
N SER A 233 7.68 -2.09 11.94
CA SER A 233 8.23 -3.04 10.97
C SER A 233 8.88 -2.39 9.75
N PHE A 234 8.59 -1.12 9.47
CA PHE A 234 9.12 -0.34 8.34
C PHE A 234 8.85 -0.94 6.96
N VAL A 235 7.81 -1.76 6.81
CA VAL A 235 7.53 -2.55 5.61
C VAL A 235 6.28 -2.03 4.91
N CYS A 236 6.30 -1.95 3.58
CA CYS A 236 5.14 -1.55 2.77
C CYS A 236 4.15 -2.72 2.59
N SER A 237 2.96 -2.46 2.01
CA SER A 237 1.82 -3.39 1.87
C SER A 237 2.24 -4.79 1.40
N ILE A 238 2.99 -4.88 0.30
CA ILE A 238 3.43 -6.16 -0.28
C ILE A 238 4.47 -6.84 0.61
N GLY A 239 5.39 -6.07 1.18
CA GLY A 239 6.41 -6.57 2.11
C GLY A 239 5.81 -7.06 3.43
N ASN A 240 4.66 -6.53 3.85
CA ASN A 240 3.94 -6.98 5.03
C ASN A 240 3.41 -8.42 4.91
N VAL A 241 3.10 -8.92 3.72
CA VAL A 241 2.50 -10.25 3.54
C VAL A 241 3.43 -11.39 4.01
N PRO A 242 4.72 -11.45 3.64
CA PRO A 242 5.64 -12.42 4.23
C PRO A 242 5.73 -12.33 5.75
N LEU A 243 5.82 -11.13 6.30
CA LEU A 243 5.87 -10.92 7.75
C LEU A 243 4.55 -11.32 8.42
N ALA A 244 3.40 -11.02 7.80
CA ALA A 244 2.10 -11.50 8.24
C ALA A 244 2.05 -13.04 8.33
N GLY A 245 2.68 -13.73 7.36
CA GLY A 245 2.83 -15.19 7.40
C GLY A 245 3.66 -15.67 8.59
N VAL A 246 4.75 -14.99 8.92
CA VAL A 246 5.56 -15.28 10.13
C VAL A 246 4.72 -15.07 11.39
N LEU A 247 3.99 -13.94 11.49
CA LEU A 247 3.13 -13.65 12.63
C LEU A 247 1.99 -14.67 12.77
N TRP A 248 1.37 -15.06 11.65
CA TRP A 248 0.33 -16.10 11.62
C TRP A 248 0.85 -17.44 12.14
N ASN A 249 2.01 -17.90 11.64
CA ASN A 249 2.66 -19.10 12.11
C ASN A 249 3.10 -19.00 13.59
N GLY A 250 3.41 -17.76 14.04
CA GLY A 250 3.73 -17.43 15.44
C GLY A 250 2.56 -17.41 16.39
N GLY A 251 1.32 -17.48 15.88
CA GLY A 251 0.12 -17.63 16.73
C GLY A 251 -0.78 -16.41 16.87
N ILE A 252 -0.52 -15.29 16.17
CA ILE A 252 -1.45 -14.13 16.17
C ILE A 252 -2.85 -14.55 15.69
N SER A 253 -3.90 -13.90 16.16
CA SER A 253 -5.27 -14.18 15.70
C SER A 253 -5.46 -13.80 14.23
N PHE A 254 -6.50 -14.35 13.60
CA PHE A 254 -6.81 -14.08 12.19
C PHE A 254 -7.05 -12.59 11.93
N GLY A 255 -7.90 -11.95 12.74
CA GLY A 255 -8.13 -10.51 12.68
C GLY A 255 -6.89 -9.69 13.03
N GLY A 256 -5.98 -10.25 13.84
CA GLY A 256 -4.67 -9.63 14.12
C GLY A 256 -3.77 -9.59 12.89
N VAL A 257 -3.76 -10.64 12.06
CA VAL A 257 -3.05 -10.64 10.78
C VAL A 257 -3.63 -9.58 9.85
N ILE A 258 -4.97 -9.52 9.74
CA ILE A 258 -5.65 -8.56 8.86
C ILE A 258 -5.39 -7.12 9.30
N SER A 259 -5.49 -6.82 10.59
CA SER A 259 -5.19 -5.47 11.10
C SER A 259 -3.73 -5.08 10.91
N PHE A 260 -2.79 -6.05 10.98
CA PHE A 260 -1.38 -5.85 10.66
C PHE A 260 -1.16 -5.51 9.18
N ILE A 261 -1.82 -6.25 8.26
CA ILE A 261 -1.70 -6.02 6.81
C ILE A 261 -2.20 -4.62 6.46
N PHE A 262 -3.33 -4.19 7.01
CA PHE A 262 -3.89 -2.85 6.79
C PHE A 262 -2.99 -1.71 7.28
N ALA A 263 -2.03 -1.99 8.15
CA ALA A 263 -1.27 -0.96 8.85
C ALA A 263 -0.03 -0.43 8.10
N ASP A 264 0.06 -0.68 6.82
CA ASP A 264 1.14 -0.21 5.94
C ASP A 264 1.24 1.32 5.79
N LEU A 265 0.12 2.03 6.06
CA LEU A 265 0.03 3.49 5.98
C LEU A 265 0.36 4.23 7.29
N ILE A 266 0.65 3.51 8.38
CA ILE A 266 1.03 4.12 9.67
C ILE A 266 2.45 3.75 10.11
N ILE A 267 3.25 3.20 9.23
CA ILE A 267 4.68 2.94 9.50
C ILE A 267 5.44 4.26 9.72
N ILE A 268 6.49 4.20 10.54
CA ILE A 268 7.23 5.41 10.96
C ILE A 268 7.67 6.31 9.79
N PRO A 269 8.23 5.80 8.67
CA PRO A 269 8.59 6.66 7.55
C PRO A 269 7.39 7.42 6.96
N ILE A 270 6.23 6.77 6.83
CA ILE A 270 5.01 7.41 6.32
C ILE A 270 4.48 8.46 7.30
N LEU A 271 4.55 8.21 8.60
CA LEU A 271 4.20 9.22 9.61
C LEU A 271 5.07 10.47 9.50
N VAL A 272 6.37 10.30 9.22
CA VAL A 272 7.27 11.45 8.93
C VAL A 272 6.82 12.21 7.69
N ILE A 273 6.37 11.52 6.64
CA ILE A 273 5.82 12.13 5.42
C ILE A 273 4.52 12.87 5.71
N TYR A 274 3.58 12.29 6.45
CA TYR A 274 2.34 12.97 6.87
C TYR A 274 2.64 14.24 7.67
N ARG A 275 3.64 14.19 8.58
CA ARG A 275 4.07 15.37 9.32
C ARG A 275 4.55 16.48 8.38
N LYS A 276 5.32 16.16 7.36
CA LYS A 276 5.78 17.12 6.36
C LYS A 276 4.62 17.66 5.51
N TYR A 277 3.69 16.80 5.10
CA TYR A 277 2.61 17.13 4.19
C TYR A 277 1.46 17.90 4.86
N TYR A 278 1.08 17.51 6.06
CA TYR A 278 -0.14 17.96 6.72
C TYR A 278 0.09 18.59 8.10
N GLY A 279 1.33 18.56 8.60
CA GLY A 279 1.68 19.04 9.94
C GLY A 279 1.50 17.99 11.03
N THR A 280 2.13 18.24 12.20
CA THR A 280 2.19 17.26 13.29
C THR A 280 0.82 16.92 13.87
N LYS A 281 -0.09 17.90 14.00
CA LYS A 281 -1.44 17.66 14.53
C LYS A 281 -2.25 16.72 13.64
N MET A 282 -2.22 16.95 12.32
CA MET A 282 -2.92 16.08 11.38
C MET A 282 -2.26 14.70 11.31
N MET A 283 -0.93 14.60 11.36
CA MET A 283 -0.22 13.32 11.40
C MET A 283 -0.66 12.47 12.60
N LEU A 284 -0.74 13.06 13.81
CA LEU A 284 -1.22 12.34 14.99
C LEU A 284 -2.69 11.93 14.88
N THR A 285 -3.52 12.78 14.27
CA THR A 285 -4.92 12.47 13.99
C THR A 285 -5.05 11.30 13.01
N LEU A 286 -4.24 11.28 11.94
CA LEU A 286 -4.18 10.19 10.98
C LEU A 286 -3.71 8.88 11.65
N LEU A 287 -2.65 8.94 12.44
CA LEU A 287 -2.17 7.78 13.19
C LEU A 287 -3.29 7.19 14.07
N ALA A 288 -3.96 8.03 14.86
CA ALA A 288 -5.02 7.57 15.75
C ALA A 288 -6.25 7.03 14.99
N ALA A 289 -6.67 7.74 13.94
CA ALA A 289 -7.82 7.36 13.13
C ALA A 289 -7.55 6.07 12.34
N PHE A 290 -6.41 5.97 11.67
CA PHE A 290 -6.04 4.77 10.92
C PHE A 290 -5.86 3.58 11.84
N TYR A 291 -5.14 3.75 12.96
CA TYR A 291 -4.98 2.68 13.96
C TYR A 291 -6.34 2.16 14.45
N ALA A 292 -7.24 3.06 14.86
CA ALA A 292 -8.56 2.68 15.33
C ALA A 292 -9.38 1.95 14.25
N THR A 293 -9.35 2.43 13.00
CA THR A 293 -10.11 1.81 11.90
C THR A 293 -9.55 0.43 11.52
N MET A 294 -8.24 0.24 11.57
CA MET A 294 -7.58 -1.05 11.32
C MET A 294 -7.91 -2.07 12.41
N VAL A 295 -7.90 -1.63 13.67
CA VAL A 295 -8.30 -2.46 14.82
C VAL A 295 -9.77 -2.87 14.72
N ILE A 296 -10.65 -1.92 14.41
CA ILE A 296 -12.10 -2.20 14.26
C ILE A 296 -12.32 -3.17 13.10
N ALA A 297 -11.68 -2.95 11.95
CA ALA A 297 -11.77 -3.87 10.82
C ALA A 297 -11.25 -5.27 11.18
N GLY A 298 -10.12 -5.36 11.88
CA GLY A 298 -9.59 -6.62 12.40
C GLY A 298 -10.58 -7.37 13.31
N TYR A 299 -11.23 -6.66 14.23
CA TYR A 299 -12.26 -7.28 15.08
C TYR A 299 -13.48 -7.75 14.29
N VAL A 300 -13.97 -6.93 13.37
CA VAL A 300 -15.14 -7.32 12.54
C VAL A 300 -14.80 -8.56 11.72
N ILE A 301 -13.61 -8.63 11.13
CA ILE A 301 -13.14 -9.80 10.39
C ILE A 301 -12.96 -11.01 11.30
N GLU A 302 -12.36 -10.86 12.48
CA GLU A 302 -12.20 -11.96 13.46
C GLU A 302 -13.57 -12.58 13.82
N LEU A 303 -14.55 -11.72 14.13
CA LEU A 303 -15.89 -12.16 14.50
C LEU A 303 -16.65 -12.77 13.31
N LEU A 304 -16.59 -12.15 12.14
CA LEU A 304 -17.28 -12.60 10.94
C LEU A 304 -16.74 -13.96 10.48
N PHE A 305 -15.43 -14.08 10.31
CA PHE A 305 -14.81 -15.31 9.83
C PHE A 305 -14.83 -16.42 10.89
N GLY A 306 -14.70 -16.05 12.18
CA GLY A 306 -14.86 -16.99 13.28
C GLY A 306 -16.27 -17.55 13.38
N GLY A 307 -17.30 -16.70 13.19
CA GLY A 307 -18.70 -17.12 13.20
C GLY A 307 -19.09 -17.97 11.99
N LEU A 308 -18.44 -17.74 10.83
CA LEU A 308 -18.67 -18.51 9.60
C LEU A 308 -17.81 -19.79 9.50
N GLY A 309 -16.90 -20.04 10.46
CA GLY A 309 -15.98 -21.18 10.38
C GLY A 309 -14.96 -21.08 9.24
N LEU A 310 -14.62 -19.85 8.80
CA LEU A 310 -13.71 -19.59 7.69
C LEU A 310 -12.27 -19.29 8.13
N VAL A 311 -12.01 -19.25 9.43
CA VAL A 311 -10.64 -19.10 9.94
C VAL A 311 -9.86 -20.38 9.67
N PRO A 312 -8.66 -20.32 9.03
CA PRO A 312 -7.90 -21.54 8.76
C PRO A 312 -7.48 -22.26 10.04
N ASP A 313 -7.73 -23.58 10.10
CA ASP A 313 -7.30 -24.41 11.26
C ASP A 313 -5.78 -24.59 11.28
N ALA A 314 -5.16 -24.71 10.11
CA ALA A 314 -3.74 -24.94 9.97
C ALA A 314 -2.97 -23.60 9.87
N ARG A 315 -2.00 -23.41 10.75
CA ARG A 315 -1.09 -22.26 10.75
C ARG A 315 0.16 -22.57 9.92
N HIS A 316 -0.03 -22.73 8.61
CA HIS A 316 1.04 -23.09 7.67
C HIS A 316 1.10 -22.07 6.52
N ALA A 317 1.43 -20.81 6.86
CA ALA A 317 1.79 -19.84 5.83
C ALA A 317 3.08 -20.31 5.13
N ARG A 318 3.08 -20.31 3.80
CA ARG A 318 4.22 -20.81 2.97
C ARG A 318 5.38 -19.82 2.92
N VAL A 319 5.90 -19.46 4.08
CA VAL A 319 6.89 -18.38 4.20
C VAL A 319 8.32 -18.83 3.87
N THR A 320 8.64 -20.12 3.97
CA THR A 320 10.05 -20.58 4.06
C THR A 320 10.50 -21.73 3.15
N GLU A 321 9.64 -22.47 2.46
CA GLU A 321 10.07 -23.73 1.84
C GLU A 321 9.65 -23.98 0.39
N GLN A 322 9.88 -23.05 -0.53
CA GLN A 322 9.78 -23.42 -1.94
C GLN A 322 11.08 -23.12 -2.68
N SER A 323 11.78 -24.17 -3.05
CA SER A 323 12.84 -24.14 -4.07
C SER A 323 12.27 -23.62 -5.40
N ILE A 324 13.11 -23.02 -6.22
CA ILE A 324 12.75 -22.62 -7.58
C ILE A 324 12.46 -23.89 -8.38
N THR A 325 11.18 -24.10 -8.72
CA THR A 325 10.70 -25.24 -9.51
C THR A 325 9.98 -24.76 -10.76
N TRP A 326 9.93 -25.59 -11.80
CA TRP A 326 9.13 -25.31 -12.98
C TRP A 326 7.64 -25.41 -12.66
N ASN A 327 7.01 -24.26 -12.39
CA ASN A 327 5.59 -24.12 -12.11
C ASN A 327 5.05 -22.84 -12.77
N TYR A 328 3.74 -22.58 -12.64
CA TYR A 328 3.12 -21.39 -13.19
C TYR A 328 3.80 -20.09 -12.73
N THR A 329 4.29 -20.03 -11.48
CA THR A 329 5.01 -18.86 -10.93
C THR A 329 6.30 -18.58 -11.71
N THR A 330 7.06 -19.61 -12.06
CA THR A 330 8.29 -19.48 -12.87
C THR A 330 7.98 -18.97 -14.27
N CYS A 331 6.92 -19.51 -14.91
CA CYS A 331 6.49 -19.02 -16.23
C CYS A 331 6.08 -17.55 -16.18
N LEU A 332 5.28 -17.16 -15.18
CA LEU A 332 4.87 -15.77 -15.01
C LEU A 332 6.06 -14.86 -14.69
N ASN A 333 6.99 -15.30 -13.86
CA ASN A 333 8.21 -14.53 -13.60
C ASN A 333 8.99 -14.26 -14.88
N ILE A 334 9.18 -15.24 -15.75
CA ILE A 334 9.89 -15.05 -17.03
C ILE A 334 9.18 -13.99 -17.86
N ILE A 335 7.85 -14.12 -18.05
CA ILE A 335 7.07 -13.18 -18.86
C ILE A 335 7.17 -11.75 -18.31
N PHE A 336 6.92 -11.59 -17.01
CA PHE A 336 6.90 -10.26 -16.38
C PHE A 336 8.29 -9.66 -16.22
N LEU A 337 9.33 -10.46 -15.99
CA LEU A 337 10.72 -9.97 -16.00
C LEU A 337 11.17 -9.51 -17.38
N LEU A 338 10.72 -10.17 -18.46
CA LEU A 338 10.95 -9.68 -19.82
C LEU A 338 10.23 -8.35 -20.07
N LEU A 339 9.00 -8.20 -19.57
CA LEU A 339 8.28 -6.93 -19.61
C LEU A 339 9.02 -5.84 -18.83
N ALA A 340 9.45 -6.14 -17.61
CA ALA A 340 10.25 -5.22 -16.82
C ALA A 340 11.54 -4.80 -17.53
N LEU A 341 12.25 -5.76 -18.11
CA LEU A 341 13.45 -5.49 -18.90
C LEU A 341 13.15 -4.56 -20.09
N ALA A 342 12.07 -4.80 -20.82
CA ALA A 342 11.66 -3.95 -21.94
C ALA A 342 11.35 -2.51 -21.47
N LEU A 343 10.66 -2.34 -20.35
CA LEU A 343 10.37 -1.03 -19.75
C LEU A 343 11.65 -0.32 -19.28
N VAL A 344 12.56 -1.03 -18.63
CA VAL A 344 13.86 -0.49 -18.19
C VAL A 344 14.73 -0.07 -19.37
N VAL A 345 14.85 -0.90 -20.40
CA VAL A 345 15.59 -0.55 -21.62
C VAL A 345 15.00 0.69 -22.29
N ARG A 346 13.68 0.76 -22.38
CA ARG A 346 13.00 1.94 -22.91
C ARG A 346 13.27 3.19 -22.08
N PHE A 347 13.21 3.11 -20.75
CA PHE A 347 13.55 4.19 -19.84
C PHE A 347 14.94 4.76 -20.12
N PHE A 348 15.96 3.91 -20.21
CA PHE A 348 17.33 4.37 -20.49
C PHE A 348 17.48 4.96 -21.90
N ARG A 349 16.79 4.40 -22.90
CA ARG A 349 16.80 4.92 -24.28
C ARG A 349 16.07 6.26 -24.43
N SER A 350 15.11 6.54 -23.54
CA SER A 350 14.34 7.80 -23.57
C SER A 350 14.88 8.90 -22.66
N GLY A 351 16.14 8.78 -22.17
CA GLY A 351 16.80 9.81 -21.39
C GLY A 351 16.54 9.75 -19.88
N GLY A 352 16.02 8.63 -19.36
CA GLY A 352 15.67 8.46 -17.96
C GLY A 352 16.85 8.57 -16.96
N ARG A 353 18.10 8.49 -17.42
CA ARG A 353 19.28 8.67 -16.55
C ARG A 353 19.27 9.97 -15.78
N ALA A 354 18.90 11.07 -16.44
CA ALA A 354 18.83 12.38 -15.80
C ALA A 354 17.87 12.41 -14.60
N MET A 355 16.73 11.70 -14.71
CA MET A 355 15.76 11.59 -13.63
C MET A 355 16.30 10.81 -12.42
N LEU A 356 17.07 9.75 -12.65
CA LEU A 356 17.70 8.98 -11.56
C LEU A 356 18.71 9.83 -10.78
N PHE A 357 19.51 10.66 -11.46
CA PHE A 357 20.45 11.56 -10.79
C PHE A 357 19.74 12.62 -9.94
N MET A 358 18.60 13.13 -10.39
CA MET A 358 17.79 14.05 -9.60
C MET A 358 17.20 13.41 -8.34
N MET A 359 16.92 12.10 -8.36
CA MET A 359 16.46 11.34 -7.19
C MET A 359 17.58 11.04 -6.19
N GLY A 360 18.81 10.87 -6.65
CA GLY A 360 19.97 10.55 -5.82
C GLY A 360 20.46 11.69 -4.91
N GLY A 361 19.79 12.86 -4.95
CA GLY A 361 20.13 14.03 -4.14
C GLY A 361 21.50 14.59 -4.53
N ALA A 362 21.56 15.67 -5.29
CA ALA A 362 22.71 16.54 -5.20
C ALA A 362 22.79 17.04 -3.75
N PRO A 363 23.96 17.02 -3.08
CA PRO A 363 24.10 17.63 -1.77
C PRO A 363 23.70 19.10 -1.90
N ASP A 364 22.86 19.57 -0.97
CA ASP A 364 22.47 20.96 -0.86
C ASP A 364 23.73 21.86 -0.95
N GLY A 365 23.93 22.42 -2.12
CA GLY A 365 24.82 23.53 -2.28
C GLY A 365 24.11 24.79 -1.83
N ARG A 366 24.26 25.09 -0.53
CA ARG A 366 24.03 26.37 0.17
C ARG A 366 22.63 26.99 0.08
#